data_4afc1188a2c85b0ca0884286e89e653a
#
_entry.id   4afc1188a2c85b0ca0884286e89e653a
#
_cell.length_a   1.000
_cell.length_b   1.000
_cell.length_c   1.000
_cell.angle_alpha   90.00
_cell.angle_beta   90.00
_cell.angle_gamma   90.00
#
_symmetry.space_group_name_H-M   'P 1'
#
loop_
_entity.id
_entity.type
_entity.pdbx_description
1 polymer ?
#
loop_
_entity_poly.entity_id
_entity_poly.type
_entity_poly.pdbx_seq_one_letter_code
_entity_poly.pdbx_strand_id
1 'polypeptide(L)'
;MSRFTEPAFRKAFLHPRYWPVLILIGIMYLLSWLPYFIQFRLGQCIGRLVMKMMSGRRDTVQQNIALCFPFMAKEEQQHIMKQNIDNAGLALFETAMAWFWPDIRVERHVEVEGLDHVEQLQQQGKGILLIAVHSMNLELGARAFGLKTPGVGVYRPNNNPCFDYFQFKGRVRSNKYMLDRKNVKGMLKGLKNGEILWYAPDQDYGHGRNSTFAPLFAVKEACTTTGTSLLVDASGAVPLAFAMIRNSNSGKYTLKIFPPLTEFPHKDPHAAAVYINKAVERSIMSAPSQYMWLHRRFKTRPEGEPSLYHS
;
A
#
# COMPACT_ATOMS: atom_id res chain seq x y z
N MET A 1 -1.18 21.61 18.38
CA MET A 1 -0.93 20.26 17.81
C MET A 1 -2.13 19.40 18.16
N SER A 2 -2.97 19.03 17.20
CA SER A 2 -4.05 18.07 17.47
C SER A 2 -3.38 16.73 17.81
N ARG A 3 -3.55 16.26 19.04
CA ARG A 3 -3.19 14.90 19.42
C ARG A 3 -4.04 13.96 18.57
N PHE A 4 -3.40 13.04 17.84
CA PHE A 4 -4.11 11.95 17.22
C PHE A 4 -4.91 11.22 18.32
N THR A 5 -6.23 11.19 18.15
CA THR A 5 -7.11 10.48 19.08
C THR A 5 -7.53 9.19 18.40
N GLU A 6 -7.26 8.06 19.06
CA GLU A 6 -7.67 6.76 18.55
C GLU A 6 -9.20 6.71 18.36
N PRO A 7 -9.67 6.26 17.19
CA PRO A 7 -11.09 6.08 16.97
C PRO A 7 -11.69 5.10 18.01
N ALA A 8 -12.68 5.55 18.75
CA ALA A 8 -13.41 4.74 19.72
C ALA A 8 -14.82 4.42 19.20
N PHE A 9 -15.35 3.27 19.61
CA PHE A 9 -16.74 2.95 19.33
C PHE A 9 -17.66 3.95 20.03
N ARG A 10 -18.65 4.47 19.30
CA ARG A 10 -19.65 5.41 19.82
C ARG A 10 -21.04 4.81 19.64
N LYS A 11 -21.91 4.90 20.64
CA LYS A 11 -23.31 4.46 20.53
C LYS A 11 -24.04 5.11 19.35
N ALA A 12 -23.61 6.32 18.96
CA ALA A 12 -24.11 7.01 17.77
C ALA A 12 -23.91 6.21 16.46
N PHE A 13 -22.97 5.25 16.40
CA PHE A 13 -22.77 4.39 15.23
C PHE A 13 -23.92 3.41 15.01
N LEU A 14 -24.79 3.20 16.00
CA LEU A 14 -26.00 2.39 15.86
C LEU A 14 -27.14 3.14 15.16
N HIS A 15 -27.02 4.46 14.97
CA HIS A 15 -28.02 5.27 14.27
C HIS A 15 -28.16 4.83 12.81
N PRO A 16 -29.37 4.80 12.22
CA PRO A 16 -29.64 4.32 10.86
C PRO A 16 -28.73 4.86 9.77
N ARG A 17 -28.24 6.09 9.89
CA ARG A 17 -27.28 6.68 8.93
C ARG A 17 -25.99 5.88 8.76
N TYR A 18 -25.60 5.05 9.73
CA TYR A 18 -24.40 4.23 9.67
C TYR A 18 -24.68 2.77 9.29
N TRP A 19 -25.94 2.37 9.18
CA TRP A 19 -26.31 0.99 8.82
C TRP A 19 -25.66 0.52 7.51
N PRO A 20 -25.59 1.33 6.44
CA PRO A 20 -24.89 0.89 5.21
C PRO A 20 -23.44 0.48 5.48
N VAL A 21 -22.73 1.20 6.36
CA VAL A 21 -21.36 0.86 6.75
C VAL A 21 -21.32 -0.40 7.60
N LEU A 22 -22.19 -0.52 8.59
CA LEU A 22 -22.25 -1.70 9.45
C LEU A 22 -22.61 -2.96 8.64
N ILE A 23 -23.56 -2.85 7.71
CA ILE A 23 -23.92 -3.94 6.80
C ILE A 23 -22.71 -4.32 5.92
N LEU A 24 -22.02 -3.34 5.34
CA LEU A 24 -20.80 -3.59 4.56
C LEU A 24 -19.75 -4.33 5.38
N ILE A 25 -19.46 -3.87 6.60
CA ILE A 25 -18.50 -4.51 7.51
C ILE A 25 -18.94 -5.93 7.87
N GLY A 26 -20.23 -6.14 8.16
CA GLY A 26 -20.79 -7.47 8.40
C GLY A 26 -20.66 -8.42 7.19
N ILE A 27 -20.95 -7.91 6.00
CA ILE A 27 -20.75 -8.65 4.74
C ILE A 27 -19.28 -8.98 4.54
N MET A 28 -18.37 -8.02 4.71
CA MET A 28 -16.91 -8.25 4.62
C MET A 28 -16.49 -9.35 5.59
N TYR A 29 -16.96 -9.30 6.85
CA TYR A 29 -16.66 -10.32 7.84
C TYR A 29 -17.11 -11.71 7.35
N LEU A 30 -18.38 -11.87 6.97
CA LEU A 30 -18.94 -13.16 6.51
C LEU A 30 -18.21 -13.66 5.26
N LEU A 31 -18.00 -12.80 4.28
CA LEU A 31 -17.31 -13.16 3.03
C LEU A 31 -15.86 -13.59 3.25
N SER A 32 -15.18 -13.03 4.26
CA SER A 32 -13.79 -13.41 4.57
C SER A 32 -13.63 -14.86 5.01
N TRP A 33 -14.71 -15.50 5.48
CA TRP A 33 -14.71 -16.89 5.95
C TRP A 33 -15.02 -17.92 4.86
N LEU A 34 -15.46 -17.47 3.70
CA LEU A 34 -15.71 -18.38 2.57
C LEU A 34 -14.43 -19.12 2.14
N PRO A 35 -14.54 -20.31 1.53
CA PRO A 35 -13.41 -20.96 0.86
C PRO A 35 -12.79 -20.04 -0.19
N TYR A 36 -11.46 -20.09 -0.32
CA TYR A 36 -10.73 -19.17 -1.20
C TYR A 36 -11.23 -19.18 -2.65
N PHE A 37 -11.56 -20.35 -3.21
CA PHE A 37 -12.05 -20.44 -4.59
C PHE A 37 -13.37 -19.67 -4.82
N ILE A 38 -14.23 -19.59 -3.79
CA ILE A 38 -15.47 -18.79 -3.84
C ILE A 38 -15.11 -17.31 -3.78
N GLN A 39 -14.24 -16.92 -2.82
CA GLN A 39 -13.78 -15.53 -2.69
C GLN A 39 -13.13 -15.05 -4.00
N PHE A 40 -12.30 -15.91 -4.61
CA PHE A 40 -11.61 -15.60 -5.87
C PHE A 40 -12.60 -15.35 -7.02
N ARG A 41 -13.60 -16.23 -7.20
CA ARG A 41 -14.63 -16.08 -8.24
C ARG A 41 -15.51 -14.85 -8.00
N LEU A 42 -15.98 -14.67 -6.76
CA LEU A 42 -16.79 -13.51 -6.41
C LEU A 42 -16.00 -12.21 -6.57
N GLY A 43 -14.75 -12.18 -6.13
CA GLY A 43 -13.86 -11.03 -6.29
C GLY A 43 -13.68 -10.64 -7.76
N GLN A 44 -13.41 -11.59 -8.63
CA GLN A 44 -13.32 -11.36 -10.07
C GLN A 44 -14.64 -10.79 -10.64
N CYS A 45 -15.78 -11.36 -10.28
CA CYS A 45 -17.08 -10.86 -10.73
C CYS A 45 -17.34 -9.42 -10.25
N ILE A 46 -17.07 -9.13 -8.96
CA ILE A 46 -17.19 -7.80 -8.38
C ILE A 46 -16.25 -6.81 -9.08
N GLY A 47 -14.98 -7.19 -9.28
CA GLY A 47 -13.99 -6.35 -9.96
C GLY A 47 -14.45 -5.95 -11.36
N ARG A 48 -14.90 -6.92 -12.17
CA ARG A 48 -15.41 -6.70 -13.53
C ARG A 48 -16.64 -5.80 -13.53
N LEU A 49 -17.59 -6.04 -12.62
CA LEU A 49 -18.81 -5.25 -12.53
C LEU A 49 -18.51 -3.79 -12.13
N VAL A 50 -17.74 -3.59 -11.08
CA VAL A 50 -17.36 -2.26 -10.59
C VAL A 50 -16.59 -1.50 -11.67
N MET A 51 -15.62 -2.13 -12.34
CA MET A 51 -14.83 -1.48 -13.38
C MET A 51 -15.61 -1.22 -14.66
N LYS A 52 -16.68 -1.98 -14.94
CA LYS A 52 -17.63 -1.67 -16.00
C LYS A 52 -18.44 -0.40 -15.68
N MET A 53 -18.83 -0.23 -14.41
CA MET A 53 -19.56 0.97 -13.95
C MET A 53 -18.65 2.20 -13.81
N MET A 54 -17.35 2.00 -13.58
CA MET A 54 -16.36 3.05 -13.36
C MET A 54 -15.38 3.15 -14.54
N SER A 55 -15.88 3.45 -15.74
CA SER A 55 -15.09 3.48 -16.98
C SER A 55 -13.83 4.36 -16.86
N GLY A 56 -13.93 5.54 -16.28
CA GLY A 56 -12.78 6.43 -16.09
C GLY A 56 -11.68 5.85 -15.19
N ARG A 57 -12.00 4.91 -14.28
CA ARG A 57 -10.98 4.17 -13.52
C ARG A 57 -10.31 3.10 -14.37
N ARG A 58 -11.09 2.39 -15.17
CA ARG A 58 -10.58 1.42 -16.15
C ARG A 58 -9.62 2.09 -17.14
N ASP A 59 -9.99 3.27 -17.65
CA ASP A 59 -9.15 4.03 -18.57
C ASP A 59 -7.86 4.50 -17.89
N THR A 60 -7.94 4.89 -16.62
CA THR A 60 -6.74 5.20 -15.81
C THR A 60 -5.79 4.00 -15.69
N VAL A 61 -6.31 2.79 -15.47
CA VAL A 61 -5.49 1.55 -15.44
C VAL A 61 -4.78 1.35 -16.76
N GLN A 62 -5.51 1.45 -17.88
CA GLN A 62 -4.95 1.28 -19.22
C GLN A 62 -3.87 2.31 -19.52
N GLN A 63 -4.12 3.57 -19.20
CA GLN A 63 -3.16 4.67 -19.42
C GLN A 63 -1.91 4.50 -18.57
N ASN A 64 -2.04 4.17 -17.28
CA ASN A 64 -0.89 3.93 -16.41
C ASN A 64 0.00 2.78 -16.90
N ILE A 65 -0.59 1.66 -17.31
CA ILE A 65 0.15 0.52 -17.86
C ILE A 65 0.87 0.91 -19.16
N ALA A 66 0.19 1.61 -20.07
CA ALA A 66 0.78 2.06 -21.32
C ALA A 66 1.92 3.07 -21.13
N LEU A 67 1.78 3.98 -20.15
CA LEU A 67 2.81 4.96 -19.79
C LEU A 67 4.02 4.31 -19.15
N CYS A 68 3.81 3.32 -18.26
CA CYS A 68 4.90 2.64 -17.59
C CYS A 68 5.63 1.65 -18.49
N PHE A 69 4.95 1.01 -19.42
CA PHE A 69 5.48 -0.08 -20.24
C PHE A 69 5.28 0.17 -21.75
N PRO A 70 5.78 1.28 -22.34
CA PRO A 70 5.51 1.63 -23.73
C PRO A 70 6.07 0.64 -24.75
N PHE A 71 7.09 -0.12 -24.37
CA PHE A 71 7.75 -1.13 -25.23
C PHE A 71 7.22 -2.55 -25.05
N MET A 72 6.31 -2.75 -24.10
CA MET A 72 5.63 -4.04 -23.88
C MET A 72 4.59 -4.28 -24.97
N ALA A 73 4.46 -5.52 -25.43
CA ALA A 73 3.44 -5.90 -26.41
C ALA A 73 2.03 -5.52 -25.94
N LYS A 74 1.18 -5.09 -26.87
CA LYS A 74 -0.19 -4.64 -26.53
C LYS A 74 -1.02 -5.73 -25.86
N GLU A 75 -0.82 -6.96 -26.29
CA GLU A 75 -1.48 -8.16 -25.76
C GLU A 75 -1.10 -8.38 -24.30
N GLU A 76 0.18 -8.17 -23.94
CA GLU A 76 0.68 -8.29 -22.58
C GLU A 76 0.16 -7.16 -21.68
N GLN A 77 0.15 -5.90 -22.18
CA GLN A 77 -0.46 -4.78 -21.48
C GLN A 77 -1.95 -5.06 -21.18
N GLN A 78 -2.70 -5.58 -22.16
CA GLN A 78 -4.11 -5.96 -22.01
C GLN A 78 -4.28 -7.11 -21.01
N HIS A 79 -3.36 -8.07 -20.99
CA HIS A 79 -3.38 -9.18 -20.04
C HIS A 79 -3.20 -8.68 -18.60
N ILE A 80 -2.21 -7.83 -18.36
CA ILE A 80 -1.99 -7.19 -17.04
C ILE A 80 -3.23 -6.39 -16.63
N MET A 81 -3.80 -5.59 -17.55
CA MET A 81 -5.01 -4.80 -17.29
C MET A 81 -6.19 -5.69 -16.89
N LYS A 82 -6.46 -6.75 -17.63
CA LYS A 82 -7.57 -7.69 -17.36
C LYS A 82 -7.41 -8.34 -15.98
N GLN A 83 -6.22 -8.82 -15.68
CA GLN A 83 -5.92 -9.37 -14.34
C GLN A 83 -6.04 -8.31 -13.25
N ASN A 84 -5.64 -7.07 -13.50
CA ASN A 84 -5.75 -5.98 -12.54
C ASN A 84 -7.21 -5.67 -12.20
N ILE A 85 -8.09 -5.67 -13.19
CA ILE A 85 -9.53 -5.52 -13.00
C ILE A 85 -10.08 -6.64 -12.12
N ASP A 86 -9.71 -7.88 -12.39
CA ASP A 86 -10.12 -9.04 -11.60
C ASP A 86 -9.60 -8.93 -10.15
N ASN A 87 -8.36 -8.48 -9.98
CA ASN A 87 -7.73 -8.28 -8.68
C ASN A 87 -8.35 -7.14 -7.86
N ALA A 88 -8.88 -6.10 -8.50
CA ALA A 88 -9.51 -4.98 -7.80
C ALA A 88 -10.69 -5.42 -6.92
N GLY A 89 -11.47 -6.40 -7.35
CA GLY A 89 -12.56 -6.93 -6.52
C GLY A 89 -12.06 -7.82 -5.39
N LEU A 90 -10.90 -8.48 -5.55
CA LEU A 90 -10.29 -9.30 -4.50
C LEU A 90 -9.74 -8.46 -3.33
N ALA A 91 -9.37 -7.21 -3.58
CA ALA A 91 -8.88 -6.29 -2.55
C ALA A 91 -9.87 -6.16 -1.35
N LEU A 92 -11.17 -6.25 -1.62
CA LEU A 92 -12.20 -6.24 -0.57
C LEU A 92 -12.07 -7.45 0.37
N PHE A 93 -11.89 -8.64 -0.20
CA PHE A 93 -11.73 -9.88 0.57
C PHE A 93 -10.42 -9.90 1.33
N GLU A 94 -9.31 -9.47 0.71
CA GLU A 94 -7.98 -9.41 1.32
C GLU A 94 -7.92 -8.39 2.47
N THR A 95 -8.64 -7.26 2.32
CA THR A 95 -8.83 -6.31 3.42
C THR A 95 -9.63 -6.95 4.57
N ALA A 96 -10.70 -7.69 4.26
CA ALA A 96 -11.49 -8.38 5.26
C ALA A 96 -10.71 -9.50 5.97
N MET A 97 -9.89 -10.26 5.22
CA MET A 97 -8.95 -11.24 5.79
C MET A 97 -7.99 -10.57 6.79
N ALA A 98 -7.40 -9.44 6.42
CA ALA A 98 -6.48 -8.70 7.28
C ALA A 98 -7.14 -8.24 8.58
N TRP A 99 -8.38 -7.76 8.51
CA TRP A 99 -9.07 -7.20 9.67
C TRP A 99 -9.71 -8.23 10.57
N PHE A 100 -10.18 -9.37 10.02
CA PHE A 100 -11.06 -10.29 10.75
C PHE A 100 -10.45 -11.67 11.00
N TRP A 101 -9.53 -12.15 10.17
CA TRP A 101 -8.95 -13.46 10.40
C TRP A 101 -8.16 -13.54 11.70
N PRO A 102 -8.22 -14.68 12.42
CA PRO A 102 -7.31 -14.94 13.53
C PRO A 102 -5.88 -15.13 13.01
N ASP A 103 -4.91 -14.87 13.88
CA ASP A 103 -3.48 -14.87 13.57
C ASP A 103 -3.03 -16.16 12.89
N ILE A 104 -3.41 -17.29 13.47
CA ILE A 104 -3.08 -18.63 12.95
C ILE A 104 -3.58 -18.85 11.51
N ARG A 105 -4.71 -18.23 11.13
CA ARG A 105 -5.22 -18.36 9.76
C ARG A 105 -4.40 -17.51 8.79
N VAL A 106 -3.98 -16.32 9.19
CA VAL A 106 -3.07 -15.50 8.38
C VAL A 106 -1.75 -16.21 8.19
N GLU A 107 -1.13 -16.73 9.27
CA GLU A 107 0.15 -17.43 9.22
C GLU A 107 0.12 -18.68 8.34
N ARG A 108 -0.99 -19.42 8.32
CA ARG A 108 -1.17 -20.58 7.44
C ARG A 108 -1.31 -20.22 5.95
N HIS A 109 -1.66 -18.98 5.62
CA HIS A 109 -1.90 -18.55 4.25
C HIS A 109 -0.80 -17.67 3.69
N VAL A 110 0.03 -17.06 4.54
CA VAL A 110 1.09 -16.14 4.13
C VAL A 110 2.44 -16.67 4.56
N GLU A 111 3.30 -16.95 3.60
CA GLU A 111 4.72 -17.23 3.78
C GLU A 111 5.48 -15.92 3.78
N VAL A 112 6.49 -15.78 4.66
CA VAL A 112 7.33 -14.59 4.76
C VAL A 112 8.75 -14.94 4.39
N GLU A 113 9.26 -14.31 3.33
CA GLU A 113 10.63 -14.45 2.84
C GLU A 113 11.45 -13.20 3.20
N GLY A 114 12.73 -13.37 3.56
CA GLY A 114 13.66 -12.27 3.84
C GLY A 114 13.43 -11.57 5.18
N LEU A 115 12.79 -12.23 6.15
CA LEU A 115 12.60 -11.67 7.49
C LEU A 115 13.91 -11.43 8.23
N ASP A 116 14.94 -12.22 7.93
CA ASP A 116 16.31 -12.10 8.44
C ASP A 116 16.91 -10.71 8.20
N HIS A 117 16.57 -10.05 7.10
CA HIS A 117 17.00 -8.67 6.83
C HIS A 117 16.48 -7.68 7.88
N VAL A 118 15.23 -7.88 8.33
CA VAL A 118 14.63 -7.05 9.37
C VAL A 118 15.27 -7.35 10.73
N GLU A 119 15.41 -8.63 11.07
CA GLU A 119 15.97 -9.08 12.34
C GLU A 119 17.42 -8.61 12.53
N GLN A 120 18.25 -8.67 11.49
CA GLN A 120 19.62 -8.15 11.51
C GLN A 120 19.68 -6.65 11.80
N LEU A 121 18.83 -5.85 11.17
CA LEU A 121 18.77 -4.41 11.41
C LEU A 121 18.26 -4.08 12.82
N GLN A 122 17.28 -4.83 13.32
CA GLN A 122 16.77 -4.67 14.68
C GLN A 122 17.84 -5.02 15.74
N GLN A 123 18.62 -6.10 15.52
CA GLN A 123 19.75 -6.45 16.39
C GLN A 123 20.81 -5.34 16.44
N GLN A 124 20.98 -4.59 15.35
CA GLN A 124 21.87 -3.43 15.30
C GLN A 124 21.25 -2.16 15.90
N GLY A 125 20.03 -2.22 16.44
CA GLY A 125 19.29 -1.08 16.95
C GLY A 125 18.89 -0.05 15.88
N LYS A 126 18.88 -0.41 14.60
CA LYS A 126 18.55 0.48 13.48
C LYS A 126 17.04 0.63 13.33
N GLY A 127 16.57 1.86 13.15
CA GLY A 127 15.23 2.10 12.66
C GLY A 127 15.08 1.63 11.22
N ILE A 128 13.90 1.14 10.86
CA ILE A 128 13.62 0.62 9.53
C ILE A 128 12.49 1.45 8.90
N LEU A 129 12.78 2.05 7.74
CA LEU A 129 11.75 2.68 6.92
C LEU A 129 11.25 1.65 5.89
N LEU A 130 10.12 1.02 6.20
CA LEU A 130 9.56 -0.03 5.36
C LEU A 130 8.81 0.59 4.18
N ILE A 131 9.41 0.52 3.00
CA ILE A 131 8.88 1.08 1.75
C ILE A 131 7.80 0.14 1.21
N ALA A 132 6.56 0.58 1.36
CA ALA A 132 5.38 -0.09 0.85
C ALA A 132 4.97 0.44 -0.53
N VAL A 133 4.28 -0.38 -1.31
CA VAL A 133 3.54 0.04 -2.49
C VAL A 133 2.05 -0.23 -2.27
N HIS A 134 1.19 0.62 -2.84
CA HIS A 134 -0.26 0.41 -2.77
C HIS A 134 -0.67 -0.77 -3.68
N SER A 135 -0.26 -1.99 -3.29
CA SER A 135 -0.83 -3.21 -3.87
C SER A 135 -2.22 -3.45 -3.31
N MET A 136 -3.07 -4.15 -4.05
CA MET A 136 -4.45 -4.41 -3.67
C MET A 136 -4.57 -5.26 -2.39
N ASN A 137 -3.55 -6.08 -2.12
CA ASN A 137 -3.42 -6.95 -0.96
C ASN A 137 -2.53 -6.37 0.16
N LEU A 138 -2.24 -5.06 0.13
CA LEU A 138 -1.37 -4.38 1.10
C LEU A 138 -1.83 -4.58 2.55
N GLU A 139 -3.13 -4.51 2.83
CA GLU A 139 -3.68 -4.70 4.19
C GLU A 139 -3.31 -6.09 4.75
N LEU A 140 -3.44 -7.13 3.91
CA LEU A 140 -3.07 -8.50 4.31
C LEU A 140 -1.55 -8.65 4.48
N GLY A 141 -0.77 -8.00 3.63
CA GLY A 141 0.70 -7.94 3.76
C GLY A 141 1.13 -7.26 5.05
N ALA A 142 0.53 -6.12 5.38
CA ALA A 142 0.79 -5.41 6.63
C ALA A 142 0.41 -6.26 7.85
N ARG A 143 -0.71 -6.99 7.77
CA ARG A 143 -1.14 -7.92 8.81
C ARG A 143 -0.15 -9.05 9.02
N ALA A 144 0.29 -9.71 7.95
CA ALA A 144 1.22 -10.82 8.01
C ALA A 144 2.61 -10.41 8.51
N PHE A 145 3.12 -9.27 8.04
CA PHE A 145 4.38 -8.69 8.52
C PHE A 145 4.31 -8.40 10.02
N GLY A 146 3.24 -7.72 10.45
CA GLY A 146 3.09 -7.32 11.85
C GLY A 146 2.90 -8.48 12.83
N LEU A 147 2.51 -9.68 12.36
CA LEU A 147 2.50 -10.90 13.17
C LEU A 147 3.93 -11.39 13.47
N LYS A 148 4.88 -11.12 12.59
CA LYS A 148 6.30 -11.48 12.79
C LYS A 148 7.03 -10.37 13.56
N THR A 149 6.83 -9.13 13.17
CA THR A 149 7.48 -7.98 13.79
C THR A 149 6.58 -6.73 13.69
N PRO A 150 5.91 -6.36 14.78
CA PRO A 150 4.99 -5.21 14.76
C PRO A 150 5.72 -3.89 14.50
N GLY A 151 5.22 -3.13 13.52
CA GLY A 151 5.73 -1.81 13.17
C GLY A 151 4.83 -0.68 13.64
N VAL A 152 5.15 0.53 13.21
CA VAL A 152 4.36 1.75 13.40
C VAL A 152 3.62 2.05 12.11
N GLY A 153 2.30 2.04 12.16
CA GLY A 153 1.47 2.33 10.99
C GLY A 153 1.28 3.83 10.80
N VAL A 154 1.36 4.29 9.56
CA VAL A 154 1.01 5.67 9.18
C VAL A 154 -0.32 5.65 8.46
N TYR A 155 -1.29 6.44 8.91
CA TYR A 155 -2.58 6.44 8.28
C TYR A 155 -3.25 7.82 8.23
N ARG A 156 -4.23 7.92 7.36
CA ARG A 156 -5.16 9.04 7.29
C ARG A 156 -6.51 8.58 7.83
N PRO A 157 -7.12 9.28 8.81
CA PRO A 157 -8.48 9.00 9.25
C PRO A 157 -9.48 9.04 8.08
N ASN A 158 -10.44 8.12 8.08
CA ASN A 158 -11.51 8.12 7.10
C ASN A 158 -12.53 9.21 7.40
N ASN A 159 -13.15 9.76 6.36
CA ASN A 159 -14.19 10.78 6.53
C ASN A 159 -15.46 10.23 7.22
N ASN A 160 -15.74 8.93 7.07
CA ASN A 160 -16.83 8.28 7.80
C ASN A 160 -16.29 7.72 9.13
N PRO A 161 -16.67 8.26 10.29
CA PRO A 161 -16.07 7.88 11.57
C PRO A 161 -16.42 6.44 12.01
N CYS A 162 -17.52 5.87 11.52
CA CYS A 162 -17.85 4.47 11.78
C CYS A 162 -16.92 3.54 11.01
N PHE A 163 -16.69 3.81 9.70
CA PHE A 163 -15.73 3.05 8.91
C PHE A 163 -14.32 3.21 9.45
N ASP A 164 -13.94 4.44 9.84
CA ASP A 164 -12.63 4.74 10.43
C ASP A 164 -12.34 3.90 11.68
N TYR A 165 -13.34 3.73 12.54
CA TYR A 165 -13.23 2.86 13.71
C TYR A 165 -12.84 1.42 13.32
N PHE A 166 -13.53 0.81 12.36
CA PHE A 166 -13.23 -0.56 11.94
C PHE A 166 -11.89 -0.68 11.24
N GLN A 167 -11.56 0.29 10.36
CA GLN A 167 -10.26 0.36 9.70
C GLN A 167 -9.11 0.46 10.70
N PHE A 168 -9.24 1.36 11.68
CA PHE A 168 -8.26 1.51 12.74
C PHE A 168 -8.10 0.22 13.56
N LYS A 169 -9.22 -0.37 14.00
CA LYS A 169 -9.20 -1.64 14.75
C LYS A 169 -8.58 -2.78 13.97
N GLY A 170 -8.85 -2.87 12.67
CA GLY A 170 -8.21 -3.86 11.80
C GLY A 170 -6.71 -3.69 11.72
N ARG A 171 -6.24 -2.46 11.51
CA ARG A 171 -4.81 -2.13 11.33
C ARG A 171 -4.00 -2.22 12.61
N VAL A 172 -4.54 -1.78 13.74
CA VAL A 172 -3.80 -1.78 15.02
C VAL A 172 -3.52 -3.19 15.54
N ARG A 173 -4.21 -4.21 15.04
CA ARG A 173 -3.96 -5.62 15.40
C ARG A 173 -2.53 -6.10 15.10
N SER A 174 -1.84 -5.45 14.17
CA SER A 174 -0.50 -5.83 13.71
C SER A 174 0.51 -4.70 13.82
N ASN A 175 0.12 -3.60 14.44
CA ASN A 175 1.00 -2.46 14.63
C ASN A 175 1.14 -2.16 16.13
N LYS A 176 2.30 -1.70 16.54
CA LYS A 176 2.53 -1.22 17.91
C LYS A 176 1.60 -0.07 18.25
N TYR A 177 1.48 0.87 17.31
CA TYR A 177 0.58 2.02 17.34
C TYR A 177 0.45 2.62 15.95
N MET A 178 -0.49 3.56 15.80
CA MET A 178 -0.73 4.27 14.55
C MET A 178 -0.38 5.75 14.69
N LEU A 179 0.17 6.34 13.63
CA LEU A 179 0.46 7.77 13.54
C LEU A 179 -0.37 8.41 12.43
N ASP A 180 -0.85 9.62 12.69
CA ASP A 180 -1.38 10.46 11.61
C ASP A 180 -0.27 10.79 10.59
N ARG A 181 -0.59 10.73 9.30
CA ARG A 181 0.35 11.02 8.20
C ARG A 181 1.03 12.38 8.26
N LYS A 182 0.49 13.32 9.02
CA LYS A 182 1.07 14.66 9.26
C LYS A 182 2.02 14.70 10.45
N ASN A 183 2.09 13.64 11.25
CA ASN A 183 2.93 13.58 12.45
C ASN A 183 4.36 13.16 12.14
N VAL A 184 5.07 13.95 11.34
CA VAL A 184 6.47 13.69 10.96
C VAL A 184 7.40 13.60 12.19
N LYS A 185 7.16 14.39 13.24
CA LYS A 185 7.94 14.31 14.49
C LYS A 185 7.80 12.95 15.17
N GLY A 186 6.59 12.39 15.20
CA GLY A 186 6.34 11.04 15.72
C GLY A 186 7.03 9.96 14.89
N MET A 187 6.99 10.09 13.56
CA MET A 187 7.68 9.18 12.63
C MET A 187 9.19 9.18 12.90
N LEU A 188 9.81 10.35 12.96
CA LEU A 188 11.24 10.49 13.25
C LEU A 188 11.61 9.93 14.62
N LYS A 189 10.76 10.16 15.65
CA LYS A 189 10.98 9.61 16.99
C LYS A 189 10.96 8.09 16.97
N GLY A 190 9.97 7.47 16.31
CA GLY A 190 9.89 6.02 16.18
C GLY A 190 11.12 5.44 15.50
N LEU A 191 11.51 6.00 14.34
CA LEU A 191 12.69 5.54 13.60
C LEU A 191 13.99 5.68 14.42
N LYS A 192 14.19 6.80 15.14
CA LYS A 192 15.35 6.97 16.03
C LYS A 192 15.39 6.01 17.21
N ASN A 193 14.23 5.50 17.62
CA ASN A 193 14.11 4.49 18.68
C ASN A 193 14.27 3.05 18.15
N GLY A 194 14.69 2.86 16.90
CA GLY A 194 14.87 1.52 16.32
C GLY A 194 13.57 0.86 15.86
N GLU A 195 12.46 1.61 15.71
CA GLU A 195 11.19 1.06 15.30
C GLU A 195 11.06 0.94 13.78
N ILE A 196 10.14 0.09 13.34
CA ILE A 196 9.79 -0.09 11.93
C ILE A 196 8.64 0.84 11.60
N LEU A 197 8.82 1.72 10.61
CA LEU A 197 7.79 2.65 10.17
C LEU A 197 7.32 2.29 8.75
N TRP A 198 6.01 2.10 8.58
CA TRP A 198 5.39 1.91 7.28
C TRP A 198 5.32 3.21 6.51
N TYR A 199 5.85 3.23 5.29
CA TYR A 199 5.83 4.40 4.42
C TYR A 199 5.60 4.03 2.96
N ALA A 200 4.59 4.62 2.32
CA ALA A 200 4.23 4.33 0.93
C ALA A 200 4.43 5.58 0.04
N PRO A 201 5.58 5.69 -0.64
CA PRO A 201 5.93 6.85 -1.46
C PRO A 201 5.42 6.79 -2.90
N ASP A 202 4.71 5.74 -3.28
CA ASP A 202 4.35 5.38 -4.65
C ASP A 202 3.16 6.15 -5.24
N GLN A 203 2.49 7.03 -4.48
CA GLN A 203 1.39 7.85 -4.98
C GLN A 203 1.81 9.28 -5.28
N ASP A 204 1.02 9.95 -6.13
CA ASP A 204 1.16 11.35 -6.47
C ASP A 204 0.39 12.21 -5.46
N TYR A 205 1.12 12.91 -4.60
CA TYR A 205 0.57 13.81 -3.58
C TYR A 205 0.49 15.28 -4.02
N GLY A 206 0.81 15.55 -5.28
CA GLY A 206 0.90 16.91 -5.84
C GLY A 206 2.31 17.52 -5.69
N HIS A 207 2.57 18.53 -6.50
CA HIS A 207 3.83 19.28 -6.46
C HIS A 207 3.84 20.26 -5.28
N GLY A 208 5.00 20.36 -4.59
CA GLY A 208 5.21 21.25 -3.47
C GLY A 208 6.62 21.12 -2.90
N ARG A 209 6.86 21.76 -1.74
CA ARG A 209 8.20 21.77 -1.11
C ARG A 209 8.79 20.39 -0.80
N ASN A 210 7.93 19.38 -0.67
CA ASN A 210 8.33 18.02 -0.30
C ASN A 210 8.14 17.04 -1.46
N SER A 211 8.32 17.48 -2.68
CA SER A 211 8.25 16.65 -3.89
C SER A 211 9.29 17.06 -4.92
N THR A 212 9.64 16.12 -5.77
CA THR A 212 10.51 16.32 -6.93
C THR A 212 9.97 15.52 -8.11
N PHE A 213 10.38 15.84 -9.31
CA PHE A 213 10.11 15.01 -10.49
C PHE A 213 11.26 14.01 -10.67
N ALA A 214 10.96 12.73 -10.58
CA ALA A 214 11.91 11.64 -10.69
C ALA A 214 11.34 10.52 -11.58
N PRO A 215 12.16 9.77 -12.33
CA PRO A 215 11.67 8.71 -13.19
C PRO A 215 11.00 7.59 -12.37
N LEU A 216 9.88 7.09 -12.91
CA LEU A 216 9.18 5.89 -12.45
C LEU A 216 8.75 5.08 -13.68
N PHE A 217 9.32 3.91 -13.86
CA PHE A 217 9.26 3.14 -15.10
C PHE A 217 9.70 4.00 -16.31
N ALA A 218 8.92 4.02 -17.38
CA ALA A 218 9.23 4.84 -18.56
C ALA A 218 8.82 6.33 -18.42
N VAL A 219 8.10 6.70 -17.37
CA VAL A 219 7.71 8.10 -17.13
C VAL A 219 8.89 8.83 -16.48
N LYS A 220 9.57 9.69 -17.25
CA LYS A 220 10.78 10.40 -16.82
C LYS A 220 10.53 11.36 -15.65
N GLU A 221 9.36 12.01 -15.62
CA GLU A 221 9.03 13.07 -14.67
C GLU A 221 7.75 12.74 -13.90
N ALA A 222 7.85 11.74 -13.02
CA ALA A 222 6.78 11.40 -12.10
C ALA A 222 6.95 12.19 -10.79
N CYS A 223 5.92 12.95 -10.42
CA CYS A 223 5.93 13.70 -9.16
C CYS A 223 6.08 12.73 -7.99
N THR A 224 7.20 12.79 -7.29
CA THR A 224 7.60 11.85 -6.24
C THR A 224 7.88 12.60 -4.95
N THR A 225 7.40 12.07 -3.82
CA THR A 225 7.66 12.66 -2.51
C THR A 225 9.13 12.57 -2.10
N THR A 226 9.66 13.64 -1.52
CA THR A 226 10.99 13.65 -0.88
C THR A 226 10.94 13.29 0.60
N GLY A 227 9.76 12.90 1.10
CA GLY A 227 9.57 12.49 2.49
C GLY A 227 10.44 11.31 2.92
N THR A 228 10.78 10.42 1.99
CA THR A 228 11.70 9.29 2.24
C THR A 228 13.09 9.79 2.60
N SER A 229 13.66 10.72 1.81
CA SER A 229 14.97 11.35 2.09
C SER A 229 14.96 12.02 3.45
N LEU A 230 13.93 12.83 3.72
CA LEU A 230 13.80 13.52 5.01
C LEU A 230 13.78 12.54 6.20
N LEU A 231 13.03 11.45 6.10
CA LEU A 231 12.91 10.46 7.17
C LEU A 231 14.22 9.70 7.37
N VAL A 232 14.86 9.24 6.29
CA VAL A 232 16.13 8.50 6.34
C VAL A 232 17.25 9.40 6.88
N ASP A 233 17.46 10.58 6.30
CA ASP A 233 18.55 11.48 6.66
C ASP A 233 18.45 12.00 8.10
N ALA A 234 17.23 12.30 8.55
CA ALA A 234 17.02 12.85 9.89
C ALA A 234 16.98 11.79 11.01
N SER A 235 16.76 10.51 10.67
CA SER A 235 16.69 9.43 11.67
C SER A 235 17.86 8.46 11.63
N GLY A 236 18.58 8.34 10.52
CA GLY A 236 19.56 7.29 10.26
C GLY A 236 18.92 5.91 10.04
N ALA A 237 17.62 5.86 9.76
CA ALA A 237 16.91 4.61 9.48
C ALA A 237 17.36 4.00 8.14
N VAL A 238 17.28 2.68 8.04
CA VAL A 238 17.59 1.95 6.82
C VAL A 238 16.29 1.70 6.03
N PRO A 239 16.18 2.14 4.77
CA PRO A 239 15.03 1.83 3.95
C PRO A 239 15.07 0.39 3.47
N LEU A 240 13.89 -0.27 3.47
CA LEU A 240 13.71 -1.68 3.16
C LEU A 240 12.40 -1.85 2.39
N ALA A 241 12.43 -2.41 1.20
CA ALA A 241 11.24 -2.60 0.40
C ALA A 241 10.65 -4.00 0.58
N PHE A 242 9.36 -4.15 0.32
CA PHE A 242 8.70 -5.44 0.29
C PHE A 242 7.64 -5.52 -0.83
N ALA A 243 7.24 -6.74 -1.16
CA ALA A 243 6.12 -7.01 -2.04
C ALA A 243 5.21 -8.08 -1.43
N MET A 244 3.91 -7.89 -1.53
CA MET A 244 2.91 -8.91 -1.21
C MET A 244 2.41 -9.55 -2.50
N ILE A 245 2.62 -10.84 -2.64
CA ILE A 245 2.35 -11.60 -3.86
C ILE A 245 1.26 -12.63 -3.56
N ARG A 246 0.14 -12.57 -4.27
CA ARG A 246 -0.89 -13.61 -4.23
C ARG A 246 -0.61 -14.66 -5.30
N ASN A 247 -0.56 -15.91 -4.88
CA ASN A 247 -0.58 -17.05 -5.79
C ASN A 247 -2.04 -17.40 -6.12
N SER A 248 -2.48 -17.02 -7.31
CA SER A 248 -3.88 -17.19 -7.76
C SER A 248 -4.34 -18.64 -7.81
N ASN A 249 -3.44 -19.60 -7.97
CA ASN A 249 -3.78 -21.02 -8.09
C ASN A 249 -4.00 -21.70 -6.74
N SER A 250 -3.25 -21.30 -5.70
CA SER A 250 -3.27 -21.97 -4.39
C SER A 250 -4.04 -21.21 -3.32
N GLY A 251 -4.32 -19.92 -3.52
CA GLY A 251 -4.83 -19.04 -2.47
C GLY A 251 -3.83 -18.76 -1.35
N LYS A 252 -2.56 -19.08 -1.58
CA LYS A 252 -1.45 -18.74 -0.72
C LYS A 252 -0.85 -17.39 -1.14
N TYR A 253 -0.13 -16.81 -0.20
CA TYR A 253 0.54 -15.52 -0.41
C TYR A 253 1.99 -15.65 0.00
N THR A 254 2.84 -14.85 -0.66
CA THR A 254 4.23 -14.66 -0.26
C THR A 254 4.45 -13.18 0.06
N LEU A 255 4.85 -12.89 1.27
CA LEU A 255 5.37 -11.59 1.65
C LEU A 255 6.88 -11.61 1.48
N LYS A 256 7.38 -11.01 0.41
CA LYS A 256 8.79 -10.95 0.09
C LYS A 256 9.40 -9.65 0.57
N ILE A 257 10.34 -9.74 1.50
CA ILE A 257 11.13 -8.61 2.00
C ILE A 257 12.45 -8.60 1.22
N PHE A 258 12.78 -7.45 0.61
CA PHE A 258 14.00 -7.32 -0.17
C PHE A 258 15.20 -6.94 0.72
N PRO A 259 16.44 -7.17 0.28
CA PRO A 259 17.63 -6.70 0.99
C PRO A 259 17.58 -5.19 1.27
N PRO A 260 18.24 -4.75 2.36
CA PRO A 260 18.35 -3.34 2.71
C PRO A 260 18.88 -2.48 1.57
N LEU A 261 18.35 -1.27 1.45
CA LEU A 261 18.76 -0.28 0.46
C LEU A 261 19.96 0.51 1.02
N THR A 262 21.16 -0.07 0.95
CA THR A 262 22.37 0.42 1.64
C THR A 262 23.04 1.59 0.94
N GLU A 263 22.91 1.70 -0.39
CA GLU A 263 23.50 2.78 -1.20
C GLU A 263 22.57 3.99 -1.31
N PHE A 264 21.90 4.34 -0.22
CA PHE A 264 20.93 5.42 -0.22
C PHE A 264 21.63 6.77 -0.43
N PRO A 265 21.19 7.60 -1.41
CA PRO A 265 21.79 8.91 -1.68
C PRO A 265 21.39 9.92 -0.60
N HIS A 266 22.24 10.04 0.42
CA HIS A 266 22.04 10.98 1.52
C HIS A 266 22.18 12.43 1.07
N LYS A 267 21.38 13.33 1.66
CA LYS A 267 21.41 14.79 1.44
C LYS A 267 21.11 15.23 0.00
N ASP A 268 20.67 14.32 -0.85
CA ASP A 268 20.16 14.60 -2.18
C ASP A 268 18.73 14.06 -2.36
N PRO A 269 17.70 14.90 -2.10
CA PRO A 269 16.31 14.47 -2.18
C PRO A 269 15.89 13.99 -3.57
N HIS A 270 16.51 14.51 -4.65
CA HIS A 270 16.20 14.06 -6.00
C HIS A 270 16.79 12.68 -6.28
N ALA A 271 18.09 12.50 -6.04
CA ALA A 271 18.73 11.19 -6.19
C ALA A 271 18.08 10.13 -5.30
N ALA A 272 17.70 10.49 -4.06
CA ALA A 272 16.95 9.61 -3.16
C ALA A 272 15.59 9.21 -3.74
N ALA A 273 14.85 10.15 -4.36
CA ALA A 273 13.58 9.84 -5.00
C ALA A 273 13.76 8.89 -6.20
N VAL A 274 14.78 9.09 -7.02
CA VAL A 274 15.14 8.17 -8.13
C VAL A 274 15.45 6.77 -7.57
N TYR A 275 16.27 6.69 -6.53
CA TYR A 275 16.68 5.43 -5.92
C TYR A 275 15.49 4.67 -5.32
N ILE A 276 14.62 5.37 -4.59
CA ILE A 276 13.40 4.78 -4.02
C ILE A 276 12.39 4.36 -5.09
N ASN A 277 12.26 5.13 -6.18
CA ASN A 277 11.39 4.73 -7.29
C ASN A 277 11.85 3.40 -7.91
N LYS A 278 13.17 3.11 -7.98
CA LYS A 278 13.67 1.80 -8.41
C LYS A 278 13.26 0.67 -7.47
N ALA A 279 13.27 0.90 -6.16
CA ALA A 279 12.78 -0.08 -5.20
C ALA A 279 11.26 -0.29 -5.32
N VAL A 280 10.49 0.79 -5.55
CA VAL A 280 9.04 0.75 -5.84
C VAL A 280 8.78 -0.05 -7.12
N GLU A 281 9.49 0.21 -8.22
CA GLU A 281 9.39 -0.54 -9.46
C GLU A 281 9.63 -2.04 -9.24
N ARG A 282 10.68 -2.41 -8.51
CA ARG A 282 10.98 -3.81 -8.17
C ARG A 282 9.85 -4.47 -7.39
N SER A 283 9.27 -3.77 -6.42
CA SER A 283 8.13 -4.28 -5.65
C SER A 283 6.89 -4.48 -6.53
N ILE A 284 6.58 -3.52 -7.41
CA ILE A 284 5.46 -3.61 -8.36
C ILE A 284 5.67 -4.76 -9.34
N MET A 285 6.89 -4.92 -9.87
CA MET A 285 7.21 -5.96 -10.85
C MET A 285 7.15 -7.38 -10.28
N SER A 286 7.17 -7.55 -8.97
CA SER A 286 6.94 -8.86 -8.33
C SER A 286 5.53 -9.39 -8.56
N ALA A 287 4.54 -8.51 -8.73
CA ALA A 287 3.14 -8.85 -9.04
C ALA A 287 2.43 -7.69 -9.73
N PRO A 288 2.79 -7.35 -10.99
CA PRO A 288 2.35 -6.11 -11.63
C PRO A 288 0.83 -6.00 -11.77
N SER A 289 0.12 -7.11 -11.95
CA SER A 289 -1.34 -7.11 -12.01
C SER A 289 -2.03 -6.89 -10.65
N GLN A 290 -1.29 -6.91 -9.54
CA GLN A 290 -1.81 -6.72 -8.18
C GLN A 290 -1.56 -5.30 -7.64
N TYR A 291 -0.87 -4.45 -8.39
CA TYR A 291 -0.66 -3.05 -8.03
C TYR A 291 -1.91 -2.20 -8.30
N MET A 292 -2.10 -1.14 -7.50
CA MET A 292 -3.28 -0.25 -7.62
C MET A 292 -3.14 0.75 -8.79
N TRP A 293 -3.17 0.24 -10.04
CA TRP A 293 -3.13 1.08 -11.24
C TRP A 293 -4.33 2.03 -11.40
N LEU A 294 -5.35 1.90 -10.56
CA LEU A 294 -6.55 2.75 -10.50
C LEU A 294 -6.28 4.21 -10.09
N HIS A 295 -5.13 4.48 -9.47
CA HIS A 295 -4.73 5.80 -9.05
C HIS A 295 -4.06 6.57 -10.20
N ARG A 296 -4.47 7.82 -10.45
CA ARG A 296 -3.79 8.69 -11.43
C ARG A 296 -2.40 9.08 -10.92
N ARG A 297 -1.42 8.16 -11.07
CA ARG A 297 -0.06 8.28 -10.52
C ARG A 297 0.73 9.44 -11.12
N PHE A 298 0.42 9.83 -12.34
CA PHE A 298 1.17 10.82 -13.12
C PHE A 298 0.34 12.08 -13.39
N LYS A 299 -0.59 12.43 -12.49
CA LYS A 299 -1.50 13.58 -12.67
C LYS A 299 -0.79 14.93 -12.54
N THR A 300 0.26 15.00 -11.71
CA THR A 300 1.04 16.20 -11.49
C THR A 300 2.21 16.22 -12.45
N ARG A 301 2.26 17.28 -13.26
CA ARG A 301 3.30 17.48 -14.27
C ARG A 301 4.15 18.71 -13.93
N PRO A 302 5.37 18.81 -14.47
CA PRO A 302 6.13 20.05 -14.48
C PRO A 302 5.31 21.19 -15.08
N GLU A 303 5.62 22.41 -14.71
CA GLU A 303 4.95 23.60 -15.23
C GLU A 303 5.09 23.67 -16.77
N GLY A 304 3.97 23.92 -17.44
CA GLY A 304 3.90 23.96 -18.91
C GLY A 304 3.75 22.59 -19.59
N GLU A 305 3.92 21.48 -18.88
CA GLU A 305 3.77 20.14 -19.45
C GLU A 305 2.29 19.70 -19.50
N PRO A 306 1.84 19.08 -20.61
CA PRO A 306 0.46 18.62 -20.75
C PRO A 306 0.12 17.46 -19.80
N SER A 307 -1.17 17.29 -19.51
CA SER A 307 -1.66 16.13 -18.78
C SER A 307 -1.34 14.83 -19.55
N LEU A 308 -0.89 13.81 -18.81
CA LEU A 308 -0.72 12.46 -19.36
C LEU A 308 -2.02 11.66 -19.38
N TYR A 309 -3.10 12.20 -18.81
CA TYR A 309 -4.41 11.55 -18.80
C TYR A 309 -5.36 12.29 -19.74
N HIS A 310 -6.01 11.52 -20.59
CA HIS A 310 -7.12 12.05 -21.39
C HIS A 310 -8.29 12.37 -20.46
N SER A 311 -8.95 13.48 -20.72
CA SER A 311 -10.15 13.94 -20.02
C SER A 311 -11.36 13.02 -20.28
#